data_444aff88a46bb3f162532054eb7c3f7b
#
_entry.id   444aff88a46bb3f162532054eb7c3f7b
#
_cell.length_a   1.000
_cell.length_b   1.000
_cell.length_c   1.000
_cell.angle_alpha   90.00
_cell.angle_beta   90.00
_cell.angle_gamma   90.00
#
_symmetry.space_group_name_H-M   'P 1'
#
loop_
_entity.id
_entity.type
_entity.pdbx_description
1 polymer ?
#
loop_
_entity_poly.entity_id
_entity_poly.type
_entity_poly.pdbx_seq_one_letter_code
_entity_poly.pdbx_strand_id
1 'polypeptide(L)'
;RGHDLFYVPKTGLSFDAQVYFKASKVRVTEDKATLFDTESPSLIPESDVDAVMIRLDPPFDSGYLHLTWMLDRLHSRVFVMNRSQGIRTVNEKLWALQFKDLIPPTLVTSDHAQFKDFLASHQTCVIKPSDSYGGHGVFKLSIEDPNLNAAFELLSENGQKPVICQRYIPEAKIGDKRILLLDGEPLGAVLRVHSKDDHRNNFFAGGKAEATEITKREYEIIELLKPKLRDLGLFFVGIDVIGDYLIEVNVTSPTCLQEM
;
A
#
# COMPACT_ATOMS: atom_id res chain seq x y z
N ARG A 1 4.00 10.37 23.37
CA ARG A 1 3.85 10.98 24.71
C ARG A 1 3.83 9.84 25.73
N GLY A 2 4.93 9.69 26.52
CA GLY A 2 5.06 8.64 27.54
C GLY A 2 5.46 7.25 27.02
N HIS A 3 5.93 7.14 25.79
CA HIS A 3 6.47 5.92 25.20
C HIS A 3 7.95 6.10 24.90
N ASP A 4 8.75 5.05 25.13
CA ASP A 4 10.10 4.95 24.59
C ASP A 4 10.00 4.41 23.16
N LEU A 5 10.57 5.16 22.20
CA LEU A 5 10.55 4.82 20.80
C LEU A 5 11.90 4.33 20.34
N PHE A 6 11.91 3.29 19.53
CA PHE A 6 13.11 2.70 18.97
C PHE A 6 12.96 2.52 17.46
N TYR A 7 13.99 2.88 16.71
CA TYR A 7 14.09 2.59 15.30
C TYR A 7 14.88 1.31 15.08
N VAL A 8 14.28 0.39 14.34
CA VAL A 8 14.87 -0.89 13.95
C VAL A 8 15.03 -0.92 12.44
N PRO A 9 16.24 -1.01 11.88
CA PRO A 9 16.45 -1.16 10.45
C PRO A 9 15.94 -2.53 9.95
N LYS A 10 15.68 -2.67 8.63
CA LYS A 10 15.19 -3.92 8.00
C LYS A 10 16.00 -5.17 8.38
N THR A 11 17.30 -5.01 8.63
CA THR A 11 18.24 -6.08 9.02
C THR A 11 18.47 -6.18 10.53
N GLY A 12 17.68 -5.46 11.33
CA GLY A 12 17.90 -5.32 12.76
C GLY A 12 17.34 -6.45 13.63
N LEU A 13 16.71 -7.48 13.05
CA LEU A 13 16.19 -8.61 13.81
C LEU A 13 17.18 -9.77 13.83
N SER A 14 17.31 -10.41 14.99
CA SER A 14 18.03 -11.68 15.16
C SER A 14 17.23 -12.60 16.10
N PHE A 15 17.52 -13.89 16.04
CA PHE A 15 16.86 -14.89 16.87
C PHE A 15 17.91 -15.83 17.50
N ASP A 16 17.85 -15.92 18.83
CA ASP A 16 18.57 -16.91 19.64
C ASP A 16 17.73 -17.20 20.89
N ALA A 17 16.97 -18.30 20.87
CA ALA A 17 15.93 -18.64 21.85
C ALA A 17 14.77 -17.63 21.95
N GLN A 18 14.97 -16.36 21.65
CA GLN A 18 13.99 -15.28 21.55
C GLN A 18 14.39 -14.30 20.44
N VAL A 19 13.51 -13.37 20.10
CA VAL A 19 13.82 -12.30 19.13
C VAL A 19 14.58 -11.18 19.84
N TYR A 20 15.60 -10.66 19.16
CA TYR A 20 16.35 -9.48 19.55
C TYR A 20 16.25 -8.42 18.46
N PHE A 21 16.18 -7.17 18.87
CA PHE A 21 16.17 -5.99 18.02
C PHE A 21 17.46 -5.21 18.17
N LYS A 22 18.26 -5.10 17.11
CA LYS A 22 19.31 -4.11 17.03
C LYS A 22 18.68 -2.76 16.73
N ALA A 23 18.48 -1.96 17.76
CA ALA A 23 17.63 -0.78 17.72
C ALA A 23 18.31 0.46 18.27
N SER A 24 17.98 1.62 17.72
CA SER A 24 18.42 2.93 18.20
C SER A 24 17.25 3.63 18.89
N LYS A 25 17.45 4.11 20.11
CA LYS A 25 16.44 4.94 20.78
C LYS A 25 16.22 6.23 19.97
N VAL A 26 14.96 6.60 19.76
CA VAL A 26 14.55 7.76 18.97
C VAL A 26 14.07 8.86 19.89
N ARG A 27 14.56 10.07 19.66
CA ARG A 27 14.02 11.28 20.24
C ARG A 27 13.39 12.13 19.13
N VAL A 28 12.09 12.30 19.18
CA VAL A 28 11.36 13.17 18.24
C VAL A 28 11.72 14.63 18.56
N THR A 29 12.04 15.41 17.52
CA THR A 29 12.35 16.84 17.63
C THR A 29 11.23 17.67 17.00
N GLU A 30 11.17 18.97 17.35
CA GLU A 30 10.25 19.93 16.70
C GLU A 30 10.89 20.57 15.46
N ASP A 31 12.15 20.28 15.18
CA ASP A 31 12.86 20.78 14.01
C ASP A 31 12.36 20.06 12.74
N LYS A 32 11.82 20.82 11.80
CA LYS A 32 11.34 20.31 10.52
C LYS A 32 12.44 19.78 9.60
N ALA A 33 13.69 20.18 9.82
CA ALA A 33 14.84 19.69 9.06
C ALA A 33 15.39 18.37 9.62
N THR A 34 15.23 18.15 10.93
CA THR A 34 15.66 16.93 11.62
C THR A 34 14.52 16.42 12.49
N LEU A 35 13.63 15.62 11.91
CA LEU A 35 12.40 15.17 12.59
C LEU A 35 12.68 14.31 13.83
N PHE A 36 13.82 13.65 13.87
CA PHE A 36 14.24 12.83 15.02
C PHE A 36 15.75 12.66 15.08
N ASP A 37 16.26 12.51 16.27
CA ASP A 37 17.64 12.08 16.57
C ASP A 37 17.64 10.62 17.01
N THR A 38 18.73 9.91 16.76
CA THR A 38 18.92 8.53 17.19
C THR A 38 20.17 8.36 18.02
N GLU A 39 20.08 7.57 19.08
CA GLU A 39 21.23 7.12 19.85
C GLU A 39 21.97 5.97 19.12
N SER A 40 23.16 5.61 19.62
CA SER A 40 23.88 4.45 19.11
C SER A 40 23.03 3.17 19.24
N PRO A 41 23.05 2.27 18.24
CA PRO A 41 22.26 1.04 18.30
C PRO A 41 22.67 0.15 19.47
N SER A 42 21.69 -0.41 20.15
CA SER A 42 21.85 -1.44 21.18
C SER A 42 21.01 -2.68 20.84
N LEU A 43 21.34 -3.80 21.48
CA LEU A 43 20.57 -5.04 21.32
C LEU A 43 19.49 -5.09 22.41
N ILE A 44 18.21 -5.09 21.98
CA ILE A 44 17.04 -5.09 22.86
C ILE A 44 16.36 -6.45 22.75
N PRO A 45 16.18 -7.21 23.84
CA PRO A 45 15.40 -8.44 23.79
C PRO A 45 13.90 -8.14 23.65
N GLU A 46 13.16 -9.07 23.06
CA GLU A 46 11.70 -8.91 22.93
C GLU A 46 10.98 -8.77 24.28
N SER A 47 11.63 -9.21 25.38
CA SER A 47 11.12 -9.03 26.73
C SER A 47 10.91 -7.55 27.11
N ASP A 48 11.60 -6.65 26.50
CA ASP A 48 11.59 -5.21 26.81
C ASP A 48 10.78 -4.42 25.76
N VAL A 49 10.05 -5.12 24.87
CA VAL A 49 9.26 -4.53 23.80
C VAL A 49 7.77 -4.83 24.01
N ASP A 50 6.94 -3.80 24.07
CA ASP A 50 5.49 -3.93 24.19
C ASP A 50 4.80 -4.02 22.82
N ALA A 51 5.30 -3.26 21.83
CA ALA A 51 4.70 -3.18 20.50
C ALA A 51 5.74 -2.97 19.39
N VAL A 52 5.44 -3.54 18.22
CA VAL A 52 6.19 -3.33 16.97
C VAL A 52 5.26 -2.75 15.93
N MET A 53 5.63 -1.61 15.37
CA MET A 53 4.95 -1.00 14.23
C MET A 53 5.79 -1.23 12.97
N ILE A 54 5.26 -1.98 12.02
CA ILE A 54 5.94 -2.24 10.76
C ILE A 54 5.74 -1.02 9.85
N ARG A 55 6.84 -0.38 9.47
CA ARG A 55 6.86 0.82 8.62
C ARG A 55 7.87 0.72 7.48
N LEU A 56 8.15 -0.50 7.06
CA LEU A 56 9.02 -0.71 5.89
C LEU A 56 8.29 -0.35 4.61
N ASP A 57 8.96 0.43 3.79
CA ASP A 57 8.46 0.73 2.45
C ASP A 57 8.46 -0.51 1.57
N PRO A 58 7.51 -0.61 0.61
CA PRO A 58 7.54 -1.64 -0.41
C PRO A 58 8.83 -1.52 -1.26
N PRO A 59 9.24 -2.56 -2.01
CA PRO A 59 8.41 -3.70 -2.42
C PRO A 59 8.29 -4.77 -1.34
N PHE A 60 7.20 -5.56 -1.41
CA PHE A 60 7.05 -6.80 -0.65
C PHE A 60 7.88 -7.90 -1.33
N ASP A 61 9.20 -7.85 -1.08
CA ASP A 61 10.20 -8.77 -1.62
C ASP A 61 10.50 -9.94 -0.66
N SER A 62 11.43 -10.80 -1.04
CA SER A 62 11.89 -11.90 -0.18
C SER A 62 12.43 -11.41 1.17
N GLY A 63 13.11 -10.25 1.18
CA GLY A 63 13.61 -9.65 2.42
C GLY A 63 12.48 -9.17 3.34
N TYR A 64 11.41 -8.61 2.77
CA TYR A 64 10.20 -8.27 3.52
C TYR A 64 9.53 -9.53 4.07
N LEU A 65 9.41 -10.58 3.25
CA LEU A 65 8.84 -11.86 3.65
C LEU A 65 9.63 -12.48 4.83
N HIS A 66 10.97 -12.50 4.77
CA HIS A 66 11.82 -12.98 5.86
C HIS A 66 11.57 -12.18 7.15
N LEU A 67 11.48 -10.86 7.08
CA LEU A 67 11.15 -10.04 8.23
C LEU A 67 9.83 -10.47 8.88
N THR A 68 8.79 -10.70 8.06
CA THR A 68 7.48 -11.11 8.58
C THR A 68 7.53 -12.47 9.29
N TRP A 69 8.34 -13.41 8.80
CA TRP A 69 8.57 -14.70 9.48
C TRP A 69 9.35 -14.55 10.80
N MET A 70 10.30 -13.61 10.86
CA MET A 70 10.99 -13.31 12.12
C MET A 70 10.06 -12.69 13.15
N LEU A 71 9.17 -11.78 12.72
CA LEU A 71 8.17 -11.18 13.60
C LEU A 71 7.12 -12.19 14.10
N ASP A 72 6.86 -13.25 13.36
CA ASP A 72 5.98 -14.36 13.84
C ASP A 72 6.61 -15.15 14.99
N ARG A 73 7.91 -15.00 15.27
CA ARG A 73 8.59 -15.63 16.41
C ARG A 73 8.45 -14.86 17.71
N LEU A 74 7.95 -13.63 17.65
CA LEU A 74 7.73 -12.80 18.82
C LEU A 74 6.74 -13.48 19.78
N HIS A 75 6.98 -13.31 21.06
CA HIS A 75 6.04 -13.74 22.08
C HIS A 75 4.68 -13.06 21.92
N SER A 76 3.59 -13.76 22.19
CA SER A 76 2.21 -13.27 21.96
C SER A 76 1.82 -12.01 22.74
N ARG A 77 2.61 -11.64 23.77
CA ARG A 77 2.43 -10.37 24.51
C ARG A 77 2.85 -9.14 23.73
N VAL A 78 3.76 -9.31 22.73
CA VAL A 78 4.22 -8.20 21.89
C VAL A 78 3.17 -7.91 20.83
N PHE A 79 2.60 -6.72 20.87
CA PHE A 79 1.64 -6.30 19.86
C PHE A 79 2.32 -5.95 18.54
N VAL A 80 1.94 -6.60 17.44
CA VAL A 80 2.51 -6.31 16.10
C VAL A 80 1.46 -5.66 15.22
N MET A 81 1.73 -4.46 14.75
CA MET A 81 0.87 -3.68 13.86
C MET A 81 1.57 -3.39 12.52
N ASN A 82 1.06 -3.88 11.36
CA ASN A 82 -0.01 -4.85 11.18
C ASN A 82 0.50 -6.27 11.46
N ARG A 83 -0.41 -7.24 11.71
CA ARG A 83 0.02 -8.64 11.88
C ARG A 83 0.72 -9.15 10.63
N SER A 84 1.86 -9.78 10.82
CA SER A 84 2.70 -10.32 9.74
C SER A 84 1.94 -11.23 8.78
N GLN A 85 1.09 -12.11 9.30
CA GLN A 85 0.26 -13.00 8.49
C GLN A 85 -0.74 -12.20 7.62
N GLY A 86 -1.36 -11.17 8.16
CA GLY A 86 -2.26 -10.29 7.41
C GLY A 86 -1.54 -9.60 6.25
N ILE A 87 -0.35 -9.05 6.51
CA ILE A 87 0.47 -8.44 5.45
C ILE A 87 0.81 -9.44 4.35
N ARG A 88 1.18 -10.69 4.69
CA ARG A 88 1.46 -11.74 3.70
C ARG A 88 0.23 -12.17 2.91
N THR A 89 -0.96 -12.05 3.48
CA THR A 89 -2.22 -12.45 2.83
C THR A 89 -2.70 -11.41 1.82
N VAL A 90 -2.37 -10.14 2.04
CA VAL A 90 -2.87 -9.02 1.25
C VAL A 90 -1.81 -8.53 0.26
N ASN A 91 -1.97 -8.86 -1.02
CA ASN A 91 -1.34 -8.06 -2.06
C ASN A 91 -2.18 -6.79 -2.27
N GLU A 92 -1.57 -5.62 -2.13
CA GLU A 92 -2.25 -4.33 -2.05
C GLU A 92 -3.16 -4.01 -3.25
N LYS A 93 -2.88 -4.59 -4.42
CA LYS A 93 -3.67 -4.42 -5.66
C LYS A 93 -4.63 -5.57 -5.94
N LEU A 94 -4.19 -6.82 -5.68
CA LEU A 94 -4.96 -8.01 -6.04
C LEU A 94 -6.02 -8.36 -5.00
N TRP A 95 -5.79 -8.02 -3.74
CA TRP A 95 -6.73 -8.37 -2.66
C TRP A 95 -8.09 -7.71 -2.83
N ALA A 96 -8.15 -6.53 -3.45
CA ALA A 96 -9.39 -5.83 -3.77
C ALA A 96 -10.29 -6.60 -4.74
N LEU A 97 -9.76 -7.54 -5.55
CA LEU A 97 -10.52 -8.32 -6.54
C LEU A 97 -11.66 -9.16 -5.95
N GLN A 98 -11.59 -9.51 -4.66
CA GLN A 98 -12.67 -10.21 -3.98
C GLN A 98 -13.93 -9.36 -3.76
N PHE A 99 -13.83 -8.03 -3.91
CA PHE A 99 -14.91 -7.06 -3.73
C PHE A 99 -15.37 -6.52 -5.09
N LYS A 100 -15.93 -7.38 -5.92
CA LYS A 100 -16.26 -7.09 -7.32
C LYS A 100 -17.14 -5.84 -7.51
N ASP A 101 -18.04 -5.58 -6.55
CA ASP A 101 -18.97 -4.44 -6.60
C ASP A 101 -18.33 -3.12 -6.13
N LEU A 102 -17.12 -3.19 -5.58
CA LEU A 102 -16.39 -2.02 -5.10
C LEU A 102 -15.28 -1.56 -6.05
N ILE A 103 -14.85 -2.41 -6.97
CA ILE A 103 -13.73 -2.11 -7.88
C ILE A 103 -14.23 -1.85 -9.31
N PRO A 104 -13.48 -1.11 -10.13
CA PRO A 104 -13.76 -1.03 -11.56
C PRO A 104 -13.63 -2.41 -12.22
N PRO A 105 -14.23 -2.65 -13.38
CA PRO A 105 -13.94 -3.83 -14.18
C PRO A 105 -12.44 -4.05 -14.30
N THR A 106 -11.99 -5.23 -13.88
CA THR A 106 -10.55 -5.55 -13.76
C THR A 106 -10.30 -6.95 -14.27
N LEU A 107 -9.28 -7.09 -15.11
CA LEU A 107 -8.73 -8.34 -15.59
C LEU A 107 -7.28 -8.47 -15.08
N VAL A 108 -6.89 -9.65 -14.64
CA VAL A 108 -5.48 -9.98 -14.33
C VAL A 108 -5.07 -11.09 -15.27
N THR A 109 -4.13 -10.83 -16.14
CA THR A 109 -3.73 -11.78 -17.18
C THR A 109 -2.30 -11.58 -17.63
N SER A 110 -1.66 -12.65 -18.10
CA SER A 110 -0.42 -12.61 -18.89
C SER A 110 -0.69 -12.88 -20.38
N ASP A 111 -1.95 -13.13 -20.75
CA ASP A 111 -2.37 -13.43 -22.11
C ASP A 111 -2.70 -12.14 -22.87
N HIS A 112 -1.97 -11.92 -23.97
CA HIS A 112 -2.12 -10.71 -24.79
C HIS A 112 -3.47 -10.63 -25.53
N ALA A 113 -4.05 -11.78 -25.89
CA ALA A 113 -5.36 -11.78 -26.56
C ALA A 113 -6.47 -11.36 -25.57
N GLN A 114 -6.47 -11.92 -24.35
CA GLN A 114 -7.39 -11.51 -23.30
C GLN A 114 -7.28 -10.02 -22.97
N PHE A 115 -6.05 -9.48 -22.92
CA PHE A 115 -5.82 -8.06 -22.71
C PHE A 115 -6.48 -7.21 -23.82
N LYS A 116 -6.27 -7.59 -25.09
CA LYS A 116 -6.88 -6.88 -26.23
C LYS A 116 -8.41 -6.91 -26.19
N ASP A 117 -8.99 -8.06 -25.88
CA ASP A 117 -10.45 -8.21 -25.77
C ASP A 117 -11.02 -7.33 -24.63
N PHE A 118 -10.32 -7.29 -23.50
CA PHE A 118 -10.69 -6.43 -22.38
C PHE A 118 -10.62 -4.94 -22.76
N LEU A 119 -9.54 -4.53 -23.43
CA LEU A 119 -9.38 -3.14 -23.87
C LEU A 119 -10.40 -2.77 -24.94
N ALA A 120 -10.71 -3.67 -25.88
CA ALA A 120 -11.76 -3.45 -26.89
C ALA A 120 -13.12 -3.21 -26.23
N SER A 121 -13.43 -3.94 -25.15
CA SER A 121 -14.68 -3.79 -24.40
C SER A 121 -14.77 -2.48 -23.61
N HIS A 122 -13.65 -1.90 -23.20
CA HIS A 122 -13.61 -0.74 -22.31
C HIS A 122 -13.01 0.53 -22.92
N GLN A 123 -12.47 0.45 -24.14
CA GLN A 123 -11.88 1.54 -24.95
C GLN A 123 -10.63 2.19 -24.34
N THR A 124 -10.59 2.40 -23.02
CA THR A 124 -9.46 2.96 -22.28
C THR A 124 -9.27 2.20 -20.97
N CYS A 125 -8.05 1.75 -20.73
CA CYS A 125 -7.68 1.01 -19.52
C CYS A 125 -6.40 1.57 -18.91
N VAL A 126 -6.23 1.30 -17.62
CA VAL A 126 -4.94 1.40 -16.95
C VAL A 126 -4.35 0.00 -16.85
N ILE A 127 -3.10 -0.16 -17.27
CA ILE A 127 -2.34 -1.38 -17.01
C ILE A 127 -1.24 -1.12 -15.99
N LYS A 128 -1.03 -2.06 -15.08
CA LYS A 128 -0.07 -1.92 -13.99
C LYS A 128 0.45 -3.28 -13.50
N PRO A 129 1.71 -3.37 -13.03
CA PRO A 129 2.22 -4.55 -12.36
C PRO A 129 1.51 -4.79 -11.02
N SER A 130 1.40 -6.04 -10.59
CA SER A 130 0.82 -6.41 -9.29
C SER A 130 1.77 -6.15 -8.12
N ASP A 131 3.07 -6.02 -8.37
CA ASP A 131 4.15 -5.91 -7.40
C ASP A 131 4.84 -4.53 -7.37
N SER A 132 4.32 -3.56 -8.13
CA SER A 132 4.84 -2.19 -8.15
C SER A 132 4.21 -1.30 -7.08
N TYR A 133 4.89 -0.21 -6.76
CA TYR A 133 4.44 0.83 -5.83
C TYR A 133 4.80 2.22 -6.39
N GLY A 134 4.28 3.29 -5.77
CA GLY A 134 4.62 4.66 -6.14
C GLY A 134 4.25 5.06 -7.57
N GLY A 135 3.32 4.35 -8.23
CA GLY A 135 2.91 4.62 -9.61
C GLY A 135 3.90 4.15 -10.68
N HIS A 136 4.92 3.36 -10.30
CA HIS A 136 5.84 2.80 -11.28
C HIS A 136 5.16 1.76 -12.17
N GLY A 137 5.40 1.87 -13.50
CA GLY A 137 4.82 0.94 -14.47
C GLY A 137 3.31 1.09 -14.68
N VAL A 138 2.72 2.23 -14.32
CA VAL A 138 1.29 2.51 -14.55
C VAL A 138 1.14 3.21 -15.89
N PHE A 139 0.46 2.55 -16.85
CA PHE A 139 0.18 3.12 -18.16
C PHE A 139 -1.33 3.24 -18.37
N LYS A 140 -1.74 4.40 -18.87
CA LYS A 140 -3.09 4.61 -19.39
C LYS A 140 -3.04 4.41 -20.90
N LEU A 141 -3.77 3.42 -21.41
CA LEU A 141 -3.78 3.03 -22.82
C LEU A 141 -5.19 3.10 -23.38
N SER A 142 -5.30 3.58 -24.61
CA SER A 142 -6.51 3.45 -25.44
C SER A 142 -6.32 2.36 -26.49
N ILE A 143 -7.42 1.91 -27.10
CA ILE A 143 -7.34 0.86 -28.12
C ILE A 143 -6.53 1.28 -29.35
N GLU A 144 -6.40 2.59 -29.59
CA GLU A 144 -5.65 3.16 -30.72
C GLU A 144 -4.20 3.51 -30.38
N ASP A 145 -3.77 3.25 -29.12
CA ASP A 145 -2.41 3.60 -28.68
C ASP A 145 -1.36 2.75 -29.43
N PRO A 146 -0.41 3.36 -30.16
CA PRO A 146 0.61 2.63 -30.89
C PRO A 146 1.57 1.85 -29.99
N ASN A 147 1.67 2.21 -28.69
CA ASN A 147 2.54 1.54 -27.72
C ASN A 147 1.86 0.41 -26.96
N LEU A 148 0.59 0.11 -27.27
CA LEU A 148 -0.23 -0.85 -26.55
C LEU A 148 0.45 -2.23 -26.40
N ASN A 149 0.96 -2.79 -27.50
CA ASN A 149 1.62 -4.08 -27.47
C ASN A 149 2.92 -4.02 -26.66
N ALA A 150 3.76 -3.01 -26.94
CA ALA A 150 5.05 -2.85 -26.26
C ALA A 150 4.88 -2.65 -24.73
N ALA A 151 3.88 -1.88 -24.31
CA ALA A 151 3.61 -1.68 -22.89
C ALA A 151 3.17 -2.98 -22.21
N PHE A 152 2.30 -3.76 -22.84
CA PHE A 152 1.86 -5.04 -22.30
C PHE A 152 3.02 -6.08 -22.26
N GLU A 153 3.79 -6.21 -23.34
CA GLU A 153 4.96 -7.08 -23.41
C GLU A 153 5.99 -6.74 -22.33
N LEU A 154 6.27 -5.45 -22.14
CA LEU A 154 7.19 -4.98 -21.09
C LEU A 154 6.71 -5.36 -19.69
N LEU A 155 5.44 -5.08 -19.36
CA LEU A 155 4.89 -5.31 -18.03
C LEU A 155 4.66 -6.79 -17.74
N SER A 156 4.31 -7.57 -18.77
CA SER A 156 4.07 -9.00 -18.63
C SER A 156 5.36 -9.84 -18.73
N GLU A 157 6.53 -9.19 -18.93
CA GLU A 157 7.80 -9.90 -19.22
C GLU A 157 7.59 -10.93 -20.36
N ASN A 158 7.00 -10.48 -21.45
CA ASN A 158 6.60 -11.32 -22.59
C ASN A 158 5.67 -12.49 -22.21
N GLY A 159 4.67 -12.22 -21.38
CA GLY A 159 3.64 -13.19 -20.99
C GLY A 159 4.01 -14.09 -19.80
N GLN A 160 5.15 -13.85 -19.15
CA GLN A 160 5.59 -14.64 -17.99
C GLN A 160 5.02 -14.13 -16.67
N LYS A 161 4.62 -12.85 -16.61
CA LYS A 161 4.05 -12.19 -15.44
C LYS A 161 2.63 -11.71 -15.70
N PRO A 162 1.69 -11.93 -14.77
CA PRO A 162 0.36 -11.35 -14.88
C PRO A 162 0.40 -9.83 -14.69
N VAL A 163 -0.37 -9.13 -15.52
CA VAL A 163 -0.57 -7.68 -15.50
C VAL A 163 -2.01 -7.39 -15.07
N ILE A 164 -2.21 -6.38 -14.26
CA ILE A 164 -3.54 -5.87 -13.91
C ILE A 164 -3.97 -4.92 -15.02
N CYS A 165 -5.09 -5.24 -15.67
CA CYS A 165 -5.77 -4.40 -16.65
C CYS A 165 -7.08 -3.92 -16.04
N GLN A 166 -7.26 -2.62 -15.87
CA GLN A 166 -8.40 -2.05 -15.16
C GLN A 166 -9.03 -0.96 -16.00
N ARG A 167 -10.38 -0.96 -16.14
CA ARG A 167 -11.09 0.11 -16.84
C ARG A 167 -10.68 1.47 -16.27
N TYR A 168 -10.32 2.41 -17.15
CA TYR A 168 -10.02 3.76 -16.75
C TYR A 168 -11.23 4.47 -16.16
N ILE A 169 -11.04 5.11 -15.02
CA ILE A 169 -12.04 5.90 -14.32
C ILE A 169 -11.78 7.37 -14.61
N PRO A 170 -12.71 8.09 -15.29
CA PRO A 170 -12.48 9.48 -15.69
C PRO A 170 -12.20 10.43 -14.52
N GLU A 171 -12.73 10.13 -13.34
CA GLU A 171 -12.55 10.87 -12.10
C GLU A 171 -11.10 10.89 -11.62
N ALA A 172 -10.24 9.98 -12.12
CA ALA A 172 -8.80 10.01 -11.88
C ALA A 172 -8.13 11.31 -12.34
N LYS A 173 -8.76 12.07 -13.24
CA LYS A 173 -8.30 13.42 -13.64
C LYS A 173 -8.44 14.45 -12.52
N ILE A 174 -9.34 14.24 -11.57
CA ILE A 174 -9.52 15.11 -10.41
C ILE A 174 -8.48 14.76 -9.35
N GLY A 175 -8.18 13.46 -9.21
CA GLY A 175 -7.26 12.93 -8.23
C GLY A 175 -7.61 11.51 -7.83
N ASP A 176 -6.86 10.98 -6.89
CA ASP A 176 -7.22 9.80 -6.11
C ASP A 176 -7.27 10.14 -4.62
N LYS A 177 -8.20 9.57 -3.90
CA LYS A 177 -8.36 9.83 -2.48
C LYS A 177 -7.68 8.71 -1.68
N ARG A 178 -6.73 9.09 -0.82
CA ARG A 178 -6.18 8.22 0.23
C ARG A 178 -6.98 8.41 1.51
N ILE A 179 -7.58 7.34 2.01
CA ILE A 179 -8.25 7.29 3.32
C ILE A 179 -7.42 6.39 4.24
N LEU A 180 -7.02 6.89 5.39
CA LEU A 180 -6.35 6.08 6.41
C LEU A 180 -7.38 5.51 7.39
N LEU A 181 -7.19 4.22 7.69
CA LEU A 181 -8.02 3.49 8.64
C LEU A 181 -7.16 3.02 9.82
N LEU A 182 -7.73 3.10 11.02
CA LEU A 182 -7.21 2.47 12.22
C LEU A 182 -8.27 1.52 12.79
N ASP A 183 -7.94 0.24 12.88
CA ASP A 183 -8.87 -0.82 13.27
C ASP A 183 -10.19 -0.80 12.47
N GLY A 184 -10.08 -0.49 11.18
CA GLY A 184 -11.22 -0.39 10.27
C GLY A 184 -12.05 0.88 10.40
N GLU A 185 -11.69 1.82 11.29
CA GLU A 185 -12.35 3.12 11.43
C GLU A 185 -11.53 4.19 10.69
N PRO A 186 -12.17 5.13 9.97
CA PRO A 186 -11.45 6.18 9.27
C PRO A 186 -10.79 7.17 10.23
N LEU A 187 -9.50 7.44 10.02
CA LEU A 187 -8.74 8.48 10.70
C LEU A 187 -8.86 9.83 9.99
N GLY A 188 -8.87 9.81 8.67
CA GLY A 188 -8.91 10.99 7.83
C GLY A 188 -8.73 10.64 6.35
N ALA A 189 -8.82 11.65 5.49
CA ALA A 189 -8.66 11.51 4.06
C ALA A 189 -7.91 12.69 3.45
N VAL A 190 -7.14 12.43 2.39
CA VAL A 190 -6.55 13.45 1.52
C VAL A 190 -6.83 13.12 0.06
N LEU A 191 -7.14 14.13 -0.72
CA LEU A 191 -7.17 14.04 -2.18
C LEU A 191 -5.76 14.27 -2.70
N ARG A 192 -5.20 13.31 -3.45
CA ARG A 192 -3.92 13.46 -4.13
C ARG A 192 -4.19 13.88 -5.56
N VAL A 193 -3.71 15.07 -5.91
CA VAL A 193 -3.92 15.68 -7.23
C VAL A 193 -2.60 15.65 -7.99
N HIS A 194 -2.63 15.11 -9.22
CA HIS A 194 -1.43 15.04 -10.08
C HIS A 194 -0.99 16.41 -10.57
N SER A 195 0.27 16.53 -11.01
CA SER A 195 0.75 17.68 -11.76
C SER A 195 0.13 17.71 -13.17
N LYS A 196 0.14 18.87 -13.84
CA LYS A 196 -0.49 19.03 -15.17
C LYS A 196 0.08 18.09 -16.25
N ASP A 197 1.30 17.59 -16.05
CA ASP A 197 2.05 16.84 -17.05
C ASP A 197 2.08 15.31 -16.78
N ASP A 198 1.38 14.83 -15.74
CA ASP A 198 1.32 13.41 -15.41
C ASP A 198 -0.14 12.99 -15.15
N HIS A 199 -0.46 11.72 -15.39
CA HIS A 199 -1.78 11.13 -15.10
C HIS A 199 -1.82 10.37 -13.77
N ARG A 200 -0.66 10.29 -13.06
CA ARG A 200 -0.51 9.59 -11.79
C ARG A 200 -0.67 10.56 -10.63
N ASN A 201 -1.50 10.22 -9.67
CA ASN A 201 -1.88 11.09 -8.56
C ASN A 201 -1.00 10.95 -7.32
N ASN A 202 -0.15 9.93 -7.24
CA ASN A 202 0.65 9.70 -6.05
C ASN A 202 1.78 10.73 -5.87
N PHE A 203 2.24 10.90 -4.62
CA PHE A 203 3.26 11.89 -4.27
C PHE A 203 4.62 11.65 -4.94
N PHE A 204 4.99 10.38 -5.18
CA PHE A 204 6.23 10.06 -5.89
C PHE A 204 6.24 10.56 -7.33
N ALA A 205 5.08 10.78 -7.94
CA ALA A 205 4.92 11.39 -9.25
C ALA A 205 4.70 12.93 -9.19
N GLY A 206 4.92 13.56 -8.02
CA GLY A 206 4.78 15.00 -7.84
C GLY A 206 3.36 15.45 -7.48
N GLY A 207 2.48 14.56 -7.05
CA GLY A 207 1.14 14.88 -6.56
C GLY A 207 1.15 15.77 -5.33
N LYS A 208 0.09 16.55 -5.16
CA LYS A 208 -0.15 17.40 -3.99
C LYS A 208 -1.32 16.87 -3.17
N ALA A 209 -1.23 17.03 -1.85
CA ALA A 209 -2.33 16.74 -0.94
C ALA A 209 -3.28 17.93 -0.85
N GLU A 210 -4.56 17.66 -0.98
CA GLU A 210 -5.63 18.61 -0.73
C GLU A 210 -6.60 18.05 0.32
N ALA A 211 -7.10 18.91 1.19
CA ALA A 211 -8.09 18.52 2.20
C ALA A 211 -9.37 18.00 1.52
N THR A 212 -9.93 16.93 2.03
CA THR A 212 -11.17 16.35 1.51
C THR A 212 -11.96 15.65 2.61
N GLU A 213 -13.27 15.56 2.42
CA GLU A 213 -14.15 14.81 3.31
C GLU A 213 -14.39 13.39 2.78
N ILE A 214 -14.73 12.47 3.67
CA ILE A 214 -15.11 11.10 3.32
C ILE A 214 -16.57 11.09 2.90
N THR A 215 -16.87 10.62 1.71
CA THR A 215 -18.23 10.57 1.16
C THR A 215 -19.02 9.39 1.73
N LYS A 216 -20.35 9.40 1.54
CA LYS A 216 -21.20 8.27 1.91
C LYS A 216 -20.76 6.97 1.24
N ARG A 217 -20.40 7.03 -0.06
CA ARG A 217 -19.93 5.84 -0.82
C ARG A 217 -18.63 5.28 -0.23
N GLU A 218 -17.72 6.13 0.16
CA GLU A 218 -16.45 5.71 0.77
C GLU A 218 -16.68 5.08 2.15
N TYR A 219 -17.64 5.58 2.95
CA TYR A 219 -18.05 4.89 4.19
C TYR A 219 -18.64 3.49 3.91
N GLU A 220 -19.44 3.33 2.85
CA GLU A 220 -19.95 2.01 2.45
C GLU A 220 -18.81 1.05 2.10
N ILE A 221 -17.79 1.54 1.37
CA ILE A 221 -16.58 0.76 1.06
C ILE A 221 -15.87 0.34 2.36
N ILE A 222 -15.63 1.28 3.27
CA ILE A 222 -14.97 1.02 4.55
C ILE A 222 -15.69 -0.04 5.36
N GLU A 223 -17.01 0.06 5.51
CA GLU A 223 -17.81 -0.90 6.28
C GLU A 223 -17.76 -2.33 5.70
N LEU A 224 -17.65 -2.47 4.37
CA LEU A 224 -17.50 -3.77 3.73
C LEU A 224 -16.07 -4.36 3.88
N LEU A 225 -15.05 -3.53 3.98
CA LEU A 225 -13.67 -3.94 4.21
C LEU A 225 -13.38 -4.29 5.66
N LYS A 226 -13.95 -3.54 6.60
CA LYS A 226 -13.68 -3.55 8.03
C LYS A 226 -13.65 -4.94 8.68
N PRO A 227 -14.64 -5.84 8.51
CA PRO A 227 -14.60 -7.17 9.12
C PRO A 227 -13.38 -7.96 8.68
N LYS A 228 -13.08 -7.97 7.37
CA LYS A 228 -11.95 -8.71 6.82
C LYS A 228 -10.59 -8.15 7.23
N LEU A 229 -10.47 -6.82 7.34
CA LEU A 229 -9.26 -6.18 7.84
C LEU A 229 -8.99 -6.56 9.29
N ARG A 230 -10.03 -6.54 10.13
CA ARG A 230 -9.95 -6.96 11.53
C ARG A 230 -9.58 -8.44 11.68
N ASP A 231 -10.22 -9.32 10.94
CA ASP A 231 -9.93 -10.76 10.96
C ASP A 231 -8.47 -11.05 10.61
N LEU A 232 -7.90 -10.29 9.67
CA LEU A 232 -6.50 -10.38 9.27
C LEU A 232 -5.54 -9.66 10.23
N GLY A 233 -6.04 -8.93 11.23
CA GLY A 233 -5.23 -8.11 12.14
C GLY A 233 -4.50 -6.97 11.44
N LEU A 234 -5.14 -6.40 10.43
CA LEU A 234 -4.67 -5.23 9.68
C LEU A 234 -5.22 -3.97 10.31
N PHE A 235 -4.53 -3.46 11.31
CA PHE A 235 -4.98 -2.33 12.11
C PHE A 235 -4.77 -0.98 11.43
N PHE A 236 -3.62 -0.79 10.78
CA PHE A 236 -3.29 0.47 10.11
C PHE A 236 -3.25 0.26 8.60
N VAL A 237 -4.24 0.80 7.89
CA VAL A 237 -4.49 0.54 6.48
C VAL A 237 -4.73 1.84 5.74
N GLY A 238 -4.23 1.95 4.52
CA GLY A 238 -4.60 3.02 3.58
C GLY A 238 -5.42 2.44 2.44
N ILE A 239 -6.58 2.98 2.17
CA ILE A 239 -7.33 2.64 0.95
C ILE A 239 -7.25 3.78 -0.05
N ASP A 240 -7.13 3.43 -1.33
CA ASP A 240 -7.15 4.38 -2.43
C ASP A 240 -8.47 4.25 -3.18
N VAL A 241 -9.15 5.38 -3.36
CA VAL A 241 -10.46 5.47 -4.01
C VAL A 241 -10.41 6.48 -5.16
N ILE A 242 -10.97 6.13 -6.31
CA ILE A 242 -11.18 7.03 -7.45
C ILE A 242 -12.67 7.01 -7.81
N GLY A 243 -13.32 8.16 -7.75
CA GLY A 243 -14.78 8.21 -7.89
C GLY A 243 -15.45 7.31 -6.85
N ASP A 244 -16.27 6.38 -7.30
CA ASP A 244 -17.00 5.43 -6.45
C ASP A 244 -16.29 4.07 -6.26
N TYR A 245 -15.02 3.96 -6.68
CA TYR A 245 -14.32 2.68 -6.77
C TYR A 245 -13.09 2.60 -5.88
N LEU A 246 -12.99 1.47 -5.17
CA LEU A 246 -11.77 1.04 -4.48
C LEU A 246 -10.71 0.63 -5.51
N ILE A 247 -9.50 1.15 -5.37
CA ILE A 247 -8.38 0.89 -6.30
C ILE A 247 -7.30 0.03 -5.67
N GLU A 248 -6.93 0.30 -4.41
CA GLU A 248 -5.85 -0.38 -3.68
C GLU A 248 -6.16 -0.43 -2.17
N VAL A 249 -5.61 -1.44 -1.49
CA VAL A 249 -5.65 -1.59 -0.04
C VAL A 249 -4.22 -1.72 0.47
N ASN A 250 -3.67 -0.63 0.96
CA ASN A 250 -2.27 -0.52 1.35
C ASN A 250 -2.09 -0.93 2.81
N VAL A 251 -1.32 -2.00 3.05
CA VAL A 251 -1.17 -2.63 4.37
C VAL A 251 0.27 -2.70 4.87
N THR A 252 1.26 -2.42 4.02
CA THR A 252 2.69 -2.46 4.36
C THR A 252 3.11 -1.20 5.10
N SER A 253 3.07 -0.06 4.42
CA SER A 253 3.48 1.24 4.97
C SER A 253 2.59 2.38 4.45
N PRO A 254 1.27 2.41 4.78
CA PRO A 254 0.41 3.47 4.31
C PRO A 254 0.91 4.84 4.78
N THR A 255 0.97 5.79 3.84
CA THR A 255 1.44 7.17 4.02
C THR A 255 0.25 8.14 4.09
N CYS A 256 0.53 9.43 4.18
CA CYS A 256 -0.42 10.55 4.23
C CYS A 256 -0.97 10.89 5.63
N LEU A 257 -0.41 10.34 6.72
CA LEU A 257 -0.85 10.71 8.07
C LEU A 257 -0.46 12.15 8.44
N GLN A 258 0.63 12.66 7.87
CA GLN A 258 1.11 14.02 8.15
C GLN A 258 0.34 15.09 7.36
N GLU A 259 -0.25 14.70 6.25
CA GLU A 259 -1.01 15.57 5.34
C GLU A 259 -2.49 15.68 5.74
N MET A 260 -2.95 14.88 6.68
CA MET A 260 -4.29 14.90 7.29
C MET A 260 -4.29 15.74 8.55
#